data_26893d9383bea78554b6dd054ac119c4
#
_entry.id   26893d9383bea78554b6dd054ac119c4
#
_cell.length_a   1.000
_cell.length_b   1.000
_cell.length_c   1.000
_cell.angle_alpha   90.00
_cell.angle_beta   90.00
_cell.angle_gamma   90.00
#
_symmetry.space_group_name_H-M   'P 1'
#
loop_
_entity.id
_entity.type
_entity.pdbx_description
1 polymer ?
#
loop_
_entity_poly.entity_id
_entity_poly.type
_entity_poly.pdbx_seq_one_letter_code
_entity_poly.pdbx_strand_id
1 'polypeptide(L)'
;MTTPTPAATHPRTIQQLFDLTGKTALVTGGSRGLGLQLAQDLGEAGAKIMLSSRKEADLVEAAAELKAAGIEVDWIAADCSKEADIRALGDEAIKRMGHVDILVNNAGAAWGAPAEDHPVEAWDKVMNVNIRGYFILSQHIAKHSMIPRNAGRIINVASIAGLGGNPREMTTIAYNTSKGAVVNFTRALGCEWGAYNITVNAICPGFFPSKMTMGTLKAMGEEKLAAHAPLGRLGDDEDLKGLCVLYASDAGKHITGQWLAVDGGVSSVAGG
;
A
#
# COMPACT_ATOMS: atom_id res chain seq x y z
N MET A 1 9.97 20.17 24.21
CA MET A 1 8.88 19.65 25.05
C MET A 1 7.58 20.13 24.43
N THR A 2 6.88 19.26 23.75
CA THR A 2 5.59 19.60 23.11
C THR A 2 4.49 19.44 24.15
N THR A 3 3.70 20.50 24.37
CA THR A 3 2.50 20.46 25.21
C THR A 3 1.54 19.39 24.67
N PRO A 4 1.04 18.47 25.49
CA PRO A 4 0.07 17.49 25.03
C PRO A 4 -1.22 18.22 24.62
N THR A 5 -1.75 17.84 23.46
CA THR A 5 -3.10 18.26 23.02
C THR A 5 -4.09 17.89 24.13
N PRO A 6 -4.97 18.81 24.59
CA PRO A 6 -5.93 18.48 25.64
C PRO A 6 -6.78 17.27 25.21
N ALA A 7 -6.84 16.28 26.07
CA ALA A 7 -7.65 15.10 25.85
C ALA A 7 -9.12 15.53 25.64
N ALA A 8 -9.76 14.98 24.60
CA ALA A 8 -11.18 15.17 24.40
C ALA A 8 -11.96 14.76 25.66
N THR A 9 -12.88 15.57 26.09
CA THR A 9 -13.65 15.38 27.34
C THR A 9 -14.55 14.13 27.31
N HIS A 10 -14.78 13.56 26.12
CA HIS A 10 -15.49 12.29 25.93
C HIS A 10 -14.78 11.41 24.91
N PRO A 11 -14.69 10.07 25.14
CA PRO A 11 -14.17 9.14 24.16
C PRO A 11 -14.98 9.21 22.86
N ARG A 12 -14.27 9.20 21.70
CA ARG A 12 -14.91 9.15 20.38
C ARG A 12 -15.57 7.79 20.15
N THR A 13 -16.65 7.77 19.39
CA THR A 13 -17.31 6.53 18.94
C THR A 13 -16.42 5.75 17.96
N ILE A 14 -16.73 4.50 17.72
CA ILE A 14 -16.03 3.68 16.70
C ILE A 14 -16.13 4.35 15.34
N GLN A 15 -17.30 4.80 14.92
CA GLN A 15 -17.51 5.51 13.66
C GLN A 15 -16.61 6.74 13.52
N GLN A 16 -16.50 7.57 14.58
CA GLN A 16 -15.63 8.74 14.60
C GLN A 16 -14.12 8.38 14.54
N LEU A 17 -13.74 7.21 15.04
CA LEU A 17 -12.34 6.75 14.97
C LEU A 17 -11.95 6.31 13.56
N PHE A 18 -12.88 5.74 12.79
CA PHE A 18 -12.65 5.29 11.42
C PHE A 18 -12.96 6.36 10.36
N ASP A 19 -13.53 7.50 10.73
CA ASP A 19 -13.88 8.59 9.82
C ASP A 19 -12.62 9.28 9.26
N LEU A 20 -12.54 9.35 7.93
CA LEU A 20 -11.47 10.02 7.19
C LEU A 20 -11.91 11.34 6.54
N THR A 21 -13.08 11.86 6.89
CA THR A 21 -13.58 13.14 6.37
C THR A 21 -12.55 14.27 6.62
N GLY A 22 -12.23 14.99 5.55
CA GLY A 22 -11.22 16.05 5.57
C GLY A 22 -9.77 15.57 5.51
N LYS A 23 -9.51 14.27 5.38
CA LYS A 23 -8.18 13.70 5.15
C LYS A 23 -7.86 13.61 3.67
N THR A 24 -6.57 13.67 3.35
CA THR A 24 -6.05 13.55 1.99
C THR A 24 -5.18 12.29 1.87
N ALA A 25 -5.39 11.51 0.82
CA ALA A 25 -4.67 10.25 0.60
C ALA A 25 -4.02 10.21 -0.79
N LEU A 26 -2.71 9.95 -0.84
CA LEU A 26 -1.98 9.67 -2.07
C LEU A 26 -1.79 8.16 -2.21
N VAL A 27 -2.28 7.58 -3.32
CA VAL A 27 -2.21 6.14 -3.60
C VAL A 27 -1.41 5.89 -4.87
N THR A 28 -0.24 5.24 -4.75
CA THR A 28 0.58 4.84 -5.90
C THR A 28 0.13 3.51 -6.48
N GLY A 29 0.23 3.35 -7.81
CA GLY A 29 -0.34 2.19 -8.50
C GLY A 29 -1.87 2.12 -8.40
N GLY A 30 -2.53 3.28 -8.21
CA GLY A 30 -3.95 3.42 -7.91
C GLY A 30 -4.88 3.31 -9.12
N SER A 31 -4.38 3.03 -10.32
CA SER A 31 -5.23 2.98 -11.52
C SER A 31 -5.95 1.64 -11.74
N ARG A 32 -5.71 0.61 -10.91
CA ARG A 32 -6.34 -0.71 -11.03
C ARG A 32 -5.97 -1.63 -9.87
N GLY A 33 -6.67 -2.78 -9.76
CA GLY A 33 -6.38 -3.84 -8.80
C GLY A 33 -6.33 -3.32 -7.36
N LEU A 34 -5.45 -3.88 -6.54
CA LEU A 34 -5.41 -3.54 -5.11
C LEU A 34 -5.25 -2.03 -4.84
N GLY A 35 -4.48 -1.31 -5.67
CA GLY A 35 -4.32 0.12 -5.49
C GLY A 35 -5.60 0.92 -5.70
N LEU A 36 -6.43 0.53 -6.67
CA LEU A 36 -7.73 1.14 -6.90
C LEU A 36 -8.72 0.78 -5.78
N GLN A 37 -8.73 -0.49 -5.35
CA GLN A 37 -9.53 -0.93 -4.19
C GLN A 37 -9.19 -0.13 -2.94
N LEU A 38 -7.89 -0.04 -2.56
CA LEU A 38 -7.45 0.73 -1.40
C LEU A 38 -7.80 2.23 -1.52
N ALA A 39 -7.76 2.79 -2.73
CA ALA A 39 -8.20 4.17 -2.97
C ALA A 39 -9.70 4.33 -2.76
N GLN A 40 -10.50 3.37 -3.23
CA GLN A 40 -11.94 3.32 -3.00
C GLN A 40 -12.25 3.21 -1.50
N ASP A 41 -11.59 2.30 -0.78
CA ASP A 41 -11.78 2.09 0.66
C ASP A 41 -11.59 3.38 1.47
N LEU A 42 -10.50 4.11 1.16
CA LEU A 42 -10.19 5.38 1.81
C LEU A 42 -11.21 6.47 1.42
N GLY A 43 -11.64 6.49 0.16
CA GLY A 43 -12.64 7.42 -0.33
C GLY A 43 -14.03 7.18 0.27
N GLU A 44 -14.47 5.93 0.38
CA GLU A 44 -15.72 5.54 1.05
C GLU A 44 -15.72 5.92 2.54
N ALA A 45 -14.53 5.92 3.17
CA ALA A 45 -14.36 6.38 4.54
C ALA A 45 -14.27 7.93 4.67
N GLY A 46 -14.35 8.68 3.56
CA GLY A 46 -14.42 10.14 3.53
C GLY A 46 -13.13 10.88 3.12
N ALA A 47 -12.07 10.18 2.75
CA ALA A 47 -10.83 10.82 2.31
C ALA A 47 -10.93 11.36 0.89
N LYS A 48 -10.27 12.51 0.62
CA LYS A 48 -9.97 12.98 -0.72
C LYS A 48 -8.79 12.19 -1.30
N ILE A 49 -8.94 11.67 -2.49
CA ILE A 49 -7.98 10.75 -3.11
C ILE A 49 -7.14 11.42 -4.19
N MET A 50 -5.83 11.18 -4.18
CA MET A 50 -4.92 11.42 -5.29
C MET A 50 -4.39 10.09 -5.79
N LEU A 51 -4.77 9.69 -7.01
CA LEU A 51 -4.26 8.49 -7.66
C LEU A 51 -2.93 8.79 -8.36
N SER A 52 -2.00 7.82 -8.36
CA SER A 52 -0.85 7.89 -9.24
C SER A 52 -0.55 6.55 -9.91
N SER A 53 -0.24 6.59 -11.19
CA SER A 53 0.32 5.47 -11.97
C SER A 53 1.02 6.03 -13.22
N ARG A 54 1.61 5.14 -14.04
CA ARG A 54 2.39 5.55 -15.22
C ARG A 54 1.53 5.98 -16.42
N LYS A 55 0.33 5.43 -16.55
CA LYS A 55 -0.52 5.63 -17.73
C LYS A 55 -1.69 6.55 -17.41
N GLU A 56 -1.71 7.68 -18.06
CA GLU A 56 -2.75 8.69 -17.92
C GLU A 56 -4.14 8.14 -18.23
N ALA A 57 -4.26 7.39 -19.34
CA ALA A 57 -5.55 6.81 -19.74
C ALA A 57 -6.14 5.88 -18.66
N ASP A 58 -5.30 5.02 -18.05
CA ASP A 58 -5.74 4.12 -16.97
C ASP A 58 -6.16 4.93 -15.71
N LEU A 59 -5.54 6.11 -15.47
CA LEU A 59 -5.88 7.00 -14.34
C LEU A 59 -7.18 7.76 -14.56
N VAL A 60 -7.43 8.22 -15.80
CA VAL A 60 -8.68 8.89 -16.17
C VAL A 60 -9.87 7.95 -15.96
N GLU A 61 -9.74 6.69 -16.39
CA GLU A 61 -10.78 5.67 -16.21
C GLU A 61 -11.03 5.39 -14.72
N ALA A 62 -9.97 5.12 -13.95
CA ALA A 62 -10.06 4.88 -12.50
C ALA A 62 -10.66 6.08 -11.74
N ALA A 63 -10.28 7.30 -12.09
CA ALA A 63 -10.84 8.49 -11.47
C ALA A 63 -12.31 8.68 -11.82
N ALA A 64 -12.74 8.33 -13.04
CA ALA A 64 -14.16 8.37 -13.42
C ALA A 64 -14.98 7.35 -12.62
N GLU A 65 -14.45 6.14 -12.41
CA GLU A 65 -15.08 5.09 -11.58
C GLU A 65 -15.28 5.57 -10.13
N LEU A 66 -14.22 6.09 -9.50
CA LEU A 66 -14.32 6.60 -8.12
C LEU A 66 -15.25 7.81 -8.00
N LYS A 67 -15.25 8.72 -8.98
CA LYS A 67 -16.20 9.85 -9.02
C LYS A 67 -17.65 9.38 -9.13
N ALA A 68 -17.92 8.36 -9.93
CA ALA A 68 -19.25 7.76 -10.05
C ALA A 68 -19.72 7.14 -8.71
N ALA A 69 -18.80 6.67 -7.88
CA ALA A 69 -19.06 6.22 -6.51
C ALA A 69 -19.16 7.37 -5.49
N GLY A 70 -19.11 8.64 -5.91
CA GLY A 70 -19.22 9.80 -5.04
C GLY A 70 -17.92 10.20 -4.32
N ILE A 71 -16.79 9.65 -4.71
CA ILE A 71 -15.49 9.91 -4.08
C ILE A 71 -14.82 11.12 -4.73
N GLU A 72 -14.32 12.04 -3.90
CA GLU A 72 -13.49 13.15 -4.38
C GLU A 72 -12.11 12.65 -4.75
N VAL A 73 -11.79 12.67 -6.06
CA VAL A 73 -10.56 12.11 -6.60
C VAL A 73 -9.98 12.98 -7.72
N ASP A 74 -8.64 13.06 -7.70
CA ASP A 74 -7.79 13.59 -8.77
C ASP A 74 -6.63 12.63 -9.02
N TRP A 75 -5.79 12.88 -10.03
CA TRP A 75 -4.71 11.98 -10.39
C TRP A 75 -3.47 12.70 -10.94
N ILE A 76 -2.30 12.03 -10.82
CA ILE A 76 -1.01 12.49 -11.35
C ILE A 76 -0.31 11.29 -11.98
N ALA A 77 0.06 11.42 -13.27
CA ALA A 77 0.88 10.40 -13.94
C ALA A 77 2.33 10.49 -13.47
N ALA A 78 2.91 9.38 -12.98
CA ALA A 78 4.30 9.31 -12.53
C ALA A 78 4.83 7.87 -12.61
N ASP A 79 6.12 7.72 -12.90
CA ASP A 79 6.84 6.45 -12.87
C ASP A 79 7.60 6.29 -11.55
N CYS A 80 7.07 5.43 -10.66
CA CYS A 80 7.68 5.14 -9.36
C CYS A 80 9.04 4.40 -9.44
N SER A 81 9.58 4.12 -10.62
CA SER A 81 10.96 3.65 -10.80
C SER A 81 11.97 4.79 -10.96
N LYS A 82 11.50 6.03 -11.19
CA LYS A 82 12.33 7.20 -11.49
C LYS A 82 12.26 8.20 -10.35
N GLU A 83 13.41 8.52 -9.76
CA GLU A 83 13.48 9.45 -8.63
C GLU A 83 12.91 10.83 -8.93
N ALA A 84 13.20 11.40 -10.10
CA ALA A 84 12.68 12.70 -10.50
C ALA A 84 11.15 12.72 -10.57
N ASP A 85 10.55 11.68 -11.18
CA ASP A 85 9.09 11.55 -11.27
C ASP A 85 8.46 11.39 -9.88
N ILE A 86 9.10 10.63 -8.97
CA ILE A 86 8.61 10.43 -7.60
C ILE A 86 8.60 11.74 -6.81
N ARG A 87 9.67 12.54 -6.91
CA ARG A 87 9.75 13.83 -6.22
C ARG A 87 8.73 14.83 -6.78
N ALA A 88 8.62 14.89 -8.11
CA ALA A 88 7.61 15.73 -8.77
C ALA A 88 6.17 15.31 -8.40
N LEU A 89 5.90 13.99 -8.29
CA LEU A 89 4.63 13.47 -7.78
C LEU A 89 4.34 13.99 -6.36
N GLY A 90 5.31 13.92 -5.46
CA GLY A 90 5.17 14.39 -4.10
C GLY A 90 4.89 15.89 -4.01
N ASP A 91 5.64 16.70 -4.76
CA ASP A 91 5.45 18.15 -4.82
C ASP A 91 4.06 18.53 -5.36
N GLU A 92 3.65 17.93 -6.47
CA GLU A 92 2.35 18.22 -7.10
C GLU A 92 1.18 17.71 -6.26
N ALA A 93 1.31 16.56 -5.59
CA ALA A 93 0.29 16.07 -4.67
C ALA A 93 0.09 17.02 -3.48
N ILE A 94 1.19 17.47 -2.85
CA ILE A 94 1.12 18.44 -1.75
C ILE A 94 0.50 19.76 -2.24
N LYS A 95 0.89 20.24 -3.41
CA LYS A 95 0.37 21.49 -3.99
C LYS A 95 -1.14 21.43 -4.25
N ARG A 96 -1.65 20.34 -4.85
CA ARG A 96 -3.08 20.21 -5.19
C ARG A 96 -3.96 19.89 -3.99
N MET A 97 -3.46 19.11 -3.03
CA MET A 97 -4.22 18.71 -1.85
C MET A 97 -3.97 19.60 -0.63
N GLY A 98 -2.98 20.53 -0.70
CA GLY A 98 -2.52 21.33 0.44
C GLY A 98 -1.57 20.55 1.37
N HIS A 99 -1.83 19.28 1.57
CA HIS A 99 -0.98 18.36 2.34
C HIS A 99 -1.35 16.90 2.01
N VAL A 100 -0.56 15.96 2.49
CA VAL A 100 -0.84 14.52 2.41
C VAL A 100 -0.91 13.97 3.84
N ASP A 101 -2.07 13.49 4.25
CA ASP A 101 -2.28 12.82 5.55
C ASP A 101 -1.94 11.35 5.47
N ILE A 102 -2.31 10.69 4.37
CA ILE A 102 -2.22 9.26 4.17
C ILE A 102 -1.42 8.99 2.89
N LEU A 103 -0.36 8.20 2.99
CA LEU A 103 0.40 7.71 1.85
C LEU A 103 0.24 6.19 1.74
N VAL A 104 -0.28 5.72 0.60
CA VAL A 104 -0.33 4.29 0.27
C VAL A 104 0.73 3.99 -0.78
N ASN A 105 1.82 3.36 -0.37
CA ASN A 105 2.83 2.81 -1.26
C ASN A 105 2.37 1.45 -1.76
N ASN A 106 1.76 1.42 -2.96
CA ASN A 106 1.23 0.20 -3.55
C ASN A 106 1.84 -0.11 -4.93
N ALA A 107 2.39 0.89 -5.64
CA ALA A 107 3.03 0.64 -6.93
C ALA A 107 4.04 -0.52 -6.85
N GLY A 108 3.91 -1.49 -7.75
CA GLY A 108 4.76 -2.67 -7.70
C GLY A 108 5.02 -3.28 -9.06
N ALA A 109 6.10 -4.06 -9.12
CA ALA A 109 6.49 -4.88 -10.26
C ALA A 109 6.91 -6.27 -9.76
N ALA A 110 6.73 -7.27 -10.62
CA ALA A 110 7.22 -8.63 -10.41
C ALA A 110 7.92 -9.12 -11.68
N TRP A 111 8.81 -10.09 -11.51
CA TRP A 111 9.46 -10.80 -12.59
C TRP A 111 9.68 -12.25 -12.16
N GLY A 112 9.43 -13.19 -13.07
CA GLY A 112 9.62 -14.64 -12.83
C GLY A 112 10.74 -15.19 -13.70
N ALA A 113 11.75 -15.79 -13.07
CA ALA A 113 12.80 -16.58 -13.67
C ALA A 113 13.48 -17.43 -12.59
N PRO A 114 14.08 -18.61 -12.92
CA PRO A 114 14.96 -19.33 -12.01
C PRO A 114 16.04 -18.41 -11.44
N ALA A 115 16.42 -18.60 -10.19
CA ALA A 115 17.33 -17.67 -9.50
C ALA A 115 18.69 -17.56 -10.20
N GLU A 116 19.21 -18.68 -10.71
CA GLU A 116 20.48 -18.78 -11.45
C GLU A 116 20.46 -18.04 -12.80
N ASP A 117 19.27 -17.90 -13.40
CA ASP A 117 19.07 -17.24 -14.70
C ASP A 117 18.34 -15.89 -14.59
N HIS A 118 18.15 -15.40 -13.36
CA HIS A 118 17.39 -14.17 -13.13
C HIS A 118 18.16 -12.94 -13.65
N PRO A 119 17.65 -12.19 -14.66
CA PRO A 119 18.36 -11.04 -15.21
C PRO A 119 18.54 -9.95 -14.17
N VAL A 120 19.76 -9.38 -14.08
CA VAL A 120 20.08 -8.29 -13.14
C VAL A 120 19.20 -7.07 -13.41
N GLU A 121 18.92 -6.76 -14.67
CA GLU A 121 18.07 -5.65 -15.07
C GLU A 121 16.61 -5.83 -14.59
N ALA A 122 16.13 -7.07 -14.55
CA ALA A 122 14.81 -7.39 -14.00
C ALA A 122 14.79 -7.27 -12.47
N TRP A 123 15.87 -7.70 -11.81
CA TRP A 123 16.08 -7.49 -10.39
C TRP A 123 16.06 -5.99 -10.05
N ASP A 124 16.88 -5.19 -10.73
CA ASP A 124 16.96 -3.74 -10.50
C ASP A 124 15.61 -3.05 -10.73
N LYS A 125 14.89 -3.43 -11.78
CA LYS A 125 13.54 -2.91 -12.06
C LYS A 125 12.59 -3.19 -10.90
N VAL A 126 12.57 -4.41 -10.36
CA VAL A 126 11.70 -4.80 -9.25
C VAL A 126 12.10 -4.04 -7.98
N MET A 127 13.38 -4.01 -7.63
CA MET A 127 13.88 -3.31 -6.45
C MET A 127 13.64 -1.79 -6.53
N ASN A 128 13.83 -1.18 -7.69
CA ASN A 128 13.63 0.25 -7.89
C ASN A 128 12.16 0.65 -7.68
N VAL A 129 11.19 -0.14 -8.15
CA VAL A 129 9.77 0.17 -7.96
C VAL A 129 9.32 -0.17 -6.55
N ASN A 130 9.61 -1.41 -6.08
CA ASN A 130 8.96 -1.97 -4.90
C ASN A 130 9.53 -1.47 -3.57
N ILE A 131 10.80 -1.03 -3.54
CA ILE A 131 11.43 -0.59 -2.29
C ILE A 131 12.10 0.78 -2.41
N ARG A 132 12.94 1.02 -3.44
CA ARG A 132 13.59 2.33 -3.59
C ARG A 132 12.54 3.43 -3.82
N GLY A 133 11.51 3.16 -4.64
CA GLY A 133 10.41 4.10 -4.88
C GLY A 133 9.62 4.41 -3.60
N TYR A 134 9.31 3.39 -2.80
CA TYR A 134 8.64 3.56 -1.50
C TYR A 134 9.46 4.45 -0.55
N PHE A 135 10.77 4.20 -0.47
CA PHE A 135 11.66 5.00 0.36
C PHE A 135 11.66 6.48 -0.07
N ILE A 136 11.88 6.75 -1.37
CA ILE A 136 11.99 8.13 -1.88
C ILE A 136 10.68 8.89 -1.67
N LEU A 137 9.53 8.29 -1.99
CA LEU A 137 8.24 8.96 -1.84
C LEU A 137 7.89 9.18 -0.36
N SER A 138 8.11 8.17 0.49
CA SER A 138 7.88 8.30 1.94
C SER A 138 8.75 9.40 2.53
N GLN A 139 10.04 9.45 2.18
CA GLN A 139 10.96 10.49 2.61
C GLN A 139 10.47 11.87 2.18
N HIS A 140 10.08 12.02 0.92
CA HIS A 140 9.64 13.30 0.36
C HIS A 140 8.36 13.80 1.03
N ILE A 141 7.32 12.96 1.11
CA ILE A 141 6.05 13.29 1.73
C ILE A 141 6.22 13.56 3.24
N ALA A 142 6.99 12.73 3.94
CA ALA A 142 7.24 12.96 5.36
C ALA A 142 7.92 14.30 5.60
N LYS A 143 9.00 14.59 4.87
CA LYS A 143 9.78 15.84 5.02
C LYS A 143 8.96 17.10 4.73
N HIS A 144 8.15 17.09 3.69
CA HIS A 144 7.48 18.29 3.19
C HIS A 144 6.01 18.41 3.61
N SER A 145 5.41 17.38 4.18
CA SER A 145 4.00 17.38 4.61
C SER A 145 3.79 16.86 6.03
N MET A 146 4.21 15.63 6.36
CA MET A 146 3.80 14.97 7.60
C MET A 146 4.59 15.46 8.83
N ILE A 147 5.92 15.55 8.76
CA ILE A 147 6.80 15.96 9.87
C ILE A 147 6.49 17.40 10.31
N PRO A 148 6.37 18.41 9.41
CA PRO A 148 6.04 19.77 9.81
C PRO A 148 4.69 19.89 10.54
N ARG A 149 3.75 18.98 10.25
CA ARG A 149 2.41 18.94 10.85
C ARG A 149 2.32 18.01 12.06
N ASN A 150 3.39 17.24 12.36
CA ASN A 150 3.42 16.23 13.43
C ASN A 150 2.26 15.23 13.31
N ALA A 151 1.94 14.80 12.10
CA ALA A 151 0.84 13.88 11.80
C ALA A 151 1.03 13.21 10.44
N GLY A 152 0.81 11.90 10.35
CA GLY A 152 0.85 11.16 9.10
C GLY A 152 0.50 9.68 9.28
N ARG A 153 0.07 9.05 8.19
CA ARG A 153 -0.20 7.61 8.10
C ARG A 153 0.45 7.08 6.82
N ILE A 154 1.31 6.09 6.94
CA ILE A 154 1.94 5.42 5.78
C ILE A 154 1.54 3.96 5.79
N ILE A 155 0.96 3.52 4.68
CA ILE A 155 0.55 2.14 4.45
C ILE A 155 1.39 1.60 3.30
N ASN A 156 2.21 0.59 3.58
CA ASN A 156 3.02 -0.08 2.58
C ASN A 156 2.34 -1.39 2.14
N VAL A 157 2.12 -1.57 0.86
CA VAL A 157 1.61 -2.85 0.34
C VAL A 157 2.80 -3.78 0.11
N ALA A 158 3.01 -4.70 1.07
CA ALA A 158 3.98 -5.77 0.96
C ALA A 158 3.38 -6.98 0.20
N SER A 159 3.51 -8.18 0.72
CA SER A 159 2.93 -9.42 0.22
C SER A 159 3.26 -10.56 1.21
N ILE A 160 2.48 -11.62 1.24
CA ILE A 160 2.89 -12.88 1.91
C ILE A 160 4.19 -13.43 1.33
N ALA A 161 4.49 -13.16 0.05
CA ALA A 161 5.77 -13.49 -0.57
C ALA A 161 6.99 -12.84 0.11
N GLY A 162 6.79 -11.80 0.90
CA GLY A 162 7.82 -11.16 1.72
C GLY A 162 7.97 -11.77 3.12
N LEU A 163 7.11 -12.69 3.50
CA LEU A 163 7.11 -13.32 4.83
C LEU A 163 7.83 -14.68 4.85
N GLY A 164 8.02 -15.29 3.67
CA GLY A 164 8.68 -16.57 3.52
C GLY A 164 9.13 -16.83 2.09
N GLY A 165 9.60 -18.05 1.83
CA GLY A 165 9.90 -18.53 0.49
C GLY A 165 8.63 -18.97 -0.24
N ASN A 166 8.66 -18.90 -1.57
CA ASN A 166 7.60 -19.44 -2.41
C ASN A 166 7.80 -20.94 -2.69
N PRO A 167 6.74 -21.67 -3.07
CA PRO A 167 6.87 -22.99 -3.67
C PRO A 167 7.84 -22.98 -4.86
N ARG A 168 8.49 -24.12 -5.13
CA ARG A 168 9.54 -24.25 -6.15
C ARG A 168 9.11 -23.75 -7.55
N GLU A 169 7.84 -23.87 -7.85
CA GLU A 169 7.25 -23.47 -9.14
C GLU A 169 7.08 -21.96 -9.29
N MET A 170 7.22 -21.20 -8.21
CA MET A 170 7.04 -19.76 -8.19
C MET A 170 8.39 -19.03 -8.08
N THR A 171 9.09 -18.92 -9.20
CA THR A 171 10.45 -18.39 -9.31
C THR A 171 10.46 -16.85 -9.36
N THR A 172 10.17 -16.17 -8.26
CA THR A 172 10.05 -14.69 -8.19
C THR A 172 10.99 -14.08 -7.15
N ILE A 173 12.27 -14.48 -7.16
CA ILE A 173 13.26 -14.12 -6.13
C ILE A 173 13.34 -12.59 -5.87
N ALA A 174 13.40 -11.77 -6.93
CA ALA A 174 13.46 -10.31 -6.79
C ALA A 174 12.20 -9.75 -6.10
N TYR A 175 11.03 -10.27 -6.46
CA TYR A 175 9.76 -9.85 -5.85
C TYR A 175 9.72 -10.22 -4.37
N ASN A 176 10.01 -11.48 -4.00
CA ASN A 176 10.05 -11.92 -2.61
C ASN A 176 11.01 -11.08 -1.78
N THR A 177 12.24 -10.88 -2.28
CA THR A 177 13.25 -10.07 -1.61
C THR A 177 12.77 -8.63 -1.42
N SER A 178 12.19 -8.02 -2.46
CA SER A 178 11.68 -6.65 -2.36
C SER A 178 10.53 -6.53 -1.36
N LYS A 179 9.63 -7.50 -1.30
CA LYS A 179 8.49 -7.50 -0.35
C LYS A 179 8.92 -7.80 1.09
N GLY A 180 9.94 -8.64 1.30
CA GLY A 180 10.62 -8.81 2.59
C GLY A 180 11.31 -7.51 3.04
N ALA A 181 11.97 -6.81 2.12
CA ALA A 181 12.54 -5.50 2.38
C ALA A 181 11.47 -4.47 2.79
N VAL A 182 10.29 -4.46 2.15
CA VAL A 182 9.16 -3.58 2.53
C VAL A 182 8.68 -3.86 3.95
N VAL A 183 8.59 -5.12 4.37
CA VAL A 183 8.21 -5.49 5.75
C VAL A 183 9.21 -4.91 6.76
N ASN A 184 10.51 -5.07 6.54
CA ASN A 184 11.52 -4.52 7.46
C ASN A 184 11.63 -3.00 7.38
N PHE A 185 11.49 -2.40 6.20
CA PHE A 185 11.40 -0.97 5.99
C PHE A 185 10.25 -0.34 6.79
N THR A 186 9.09 -1.00 6.83
CA THR A 186 7.93 -0.59 7.62
C THR A 186 8.26 -0.52 9.11
N ARG A 187 8.97 -1.52 9.65
CA ARG A 187 9.42 -1.53 11.06
C ARG A 187 10.38 -0.39 11.36
N ALA A 188 11.40 -0.23 10.52
CA ALA A 188 12.42 0.80 10.68
C ALA A 188 11.81 2.20 10.70
N LEU A 189 10.99 2.53 9.69
CA LEU A 189 10.33 3.84 9.63
C LEU A 189 9.33 4.06 10.77
N GLY A 190 8.56 3.03 11.13
CA GLY A 190 7.60 3.12 12.23
C GLY A 190 8.28 3.47 13.57
N CYS A 191 9.48 2.93 13.80
CA CYS A 191 10.29 3.28 14.97
C CYS A 191 10.85 4.70 14.87
N GLU A 192 11.41 5.07 13.71
CA GLU A 192 12.11 6.33 13.52
C GLU A 192 11.15 7.54 13.52
N TRP A 193 9.98 7.40 12.90
CA TRP A 193 9.05 8.51 12.70
C TRP A 193 7.91 8.56 13.72
N GLY A 194 7.85 7.62 14.65
CA GLY A 194 6.90 7.67 15.76
C GLY A 194 7.01 8.96 16.59
N ALA A 195 8.23 9.53 16.71
CA ALA A 195 8.47 10.83 17.37
C ALA A 195 7.74 12.00 16.71
N TYR A 196 7.34 11.85 15.42
CA TYR A 196 6.57 12.85 14.66
C TYR A 196 5.09 12.48 14.53
N ASN A 197 4.58 11.57 15.38
CA ASN A 197 3.21 11.08 15.31
C ASN A 197 2.81 10.54 13.91
N ILE A 198 3.79 9.94 13.23
CA ILE A 198 3.61 9.25 11.95
C ILE A 198 3.59 7.75 12.23
N THR A 199 2.50 7.07 11.85
CA THR A 199 2.46 5.61 11.89
C THR A 199 2.81 5.04 10.53
N VAL A 200 3.56 3.94 10.51
CA VAL A 200 3.95 3.23 9.29
C VAL A 200 3.63 1.76 9.48
N ASN A 201 2.72 1.23 8.65
CA ASN A 201 2.28 -0.16 8.74
C ASN A 201 2.25 -0.81 7.35
N ALA A 202 2.27 -2.13 7.29
CA ALA A 202 2.21 -2.88 6.04
C ALA A 202 0.99 -3.81 5.99
N ILE A 203 0.37 -3.86 4.82
CA ILE A 203 -0.58 -4.91 4.44
C ILE A 203 0.20 -5.94 3.63
N CYS A 204 0.05 -7.22 3.95
CA CYS A 204 0.66 -8.34 3.23
C CYS A 204 -0.45 -9.18 2.57
N PRO A 205 -0.93 -8.80 1.37
CA PRO A 205 -1.97 -9.56 0.69
C PRO A 205 -1.49 -10.96 0.30
N GLY A 206 -2.42 -11.92 0.33
CA GLY A 206 -2.28 -13.21 -0.31
C GLY A 206 -2.60 -13.16 -1.80
N PHE A 207 -3.29 -14.17 -2.30
CA PHE A 207 -3.74 -14.22 -3.68
C PHE A 207 -5.07 -13.47 -3.86
N PHE A 208 -5.00 -12.37 -4.58
CA PHE A 208 -6.15 -11.58 -5.03
C PHE A 208 -6.18 -11.58 -6.56
N PRO A 209 -7.33 -11.78 -7.20
CA PRO A 209 -7.45 -11.67 -8.65
C PRO A 209 -7.05 -10.27 -9.12
N SER A 210 -6.05 -10.18 -9.97
CA SER A 210 -5.56 -8.91 -10.52
C SER A 210 -4.77 -9.15 -11.80
N LYS A 211 -4.52 -8.11 -12.58
CA LYS A 211 -3.69 -8.22 -13.78
C LYS A 211 -2.27 -8.74 -13.45
N MET A 212 -1.74 -8.45 -12.27
CA MET A 212 -0.43 -8.92 -11.83
C MET A 212 -0.44 -10.42 -11.51
N THR A 213 -1.50 -10.92 -10.88
CA THR A 213 -1.62 -12.32 -10.46
C THR A 213 -2.22 -13.23 -11.52
N MET A 214 -2.81 -12.69 -12.59
CA MET A 214 -3.50 -13.46 -13.64
C MET A 214 -2.59 -14.52 -14.29
N GLY A 215 -1.30 -14.24 -14.48
CA GLY A 215 -0.33 -15.21 -15.00
C GLY A 215 -0.17 -16.42 -14.07
N THR A 216 -0.03 -16.17 -12.77
CA THR A 216 0.08 -17.20 -11.73
C THR A 216 -1.22 -17.99 -11.59
N LEU A 217 -2.38 -17.29 -11.57
CA LEU A 217 -3.71 -17.91 -11.51
C LEU A 217 -3.94 -18.86 -12.68
N LYS A 218 -3.55 -18.46 -13.90
CA LYS A 218 -3.65 -19.33 -15.09
C LYS A 218 -2.69 -20.51 -15.05
N ALA A 219 -1.46 -20.32 -14.57
CA ALA A 219 -0.44 -21.36 -14.53
C ALA A 219 -0.68 -22.42 -13.46
N MET A 220 -1.13 -21.99 -12.27
CA MET A 220 -1.31 -22.88 -11.12
C MET A 220 -2.76 -23.38 -10.94
N GLY A 221 -3.73 -22.69 -11.52
CA GLY A 221 -5.16 -22.93 -11.34
C GLY A 221 -5.73 -22.20 -10.14
N GLU A 222 -6.84 -21.50 -10.34
CA GLU A 222 -7.50 -20.68 -9.31
C GLU A 222 -8.00 -21.56 -8.16
N GLU A 223 -8.66 -22.70 -8.47
CA GLU A 223 -9.13 -23.65 -7.47
C GLU A 223 -8.02 -24.22 -6.60
N LYS A 224 -6.86 -24.51 -7.20
CA LYS A 224 -5.69 -25.01 -6.47
C LYS A 224 -5.16 -23.95 -5.51
N LEU A 225 -5.07 -22.70 -5.93
CA LEU A 225 -4.60 -21.60 -5.08
C LEU A 225 -5.60 -21.30 -3.96
N ALA A 226 -6.90 -21.36 -4.24
CA ALA A 226 -7.95 -21.23 -3.23
C ALA A 226 -7.88 -22.36 -2.19
N ALA A 227 -7.62 -23.60 -2.63
CA ALA A 227 -7.48 -24.75 -1.74
C ALA A 227 -6.26 -24.68 -0.79
N HIS A 228 -5.24 -23.89 -1.13
CA HIS A 228 -4.10 -23.65 -0.21
C HIS A 228 -4.44 -22.69 0.92
N ALA A 229 -5.48 -21.87 0.77
CA ALA A 229 -5.93 -20.98 1.82
C ALA A 229 -6.84 -21.76 2.79
N PRO A 230 -6.59 -21.75 4.12
CA PRO A 230 -7.49 -22.34 5.11
C PRO A 230 -8.95 -21.89 4.99
N LEU A 231 -9.20 -20.65 4.53
CA LEU A 231 -10.57 -20.17 4.25
C LEU A 231 -11.16 -20.69 2.93
N GLY A 232 -10.42 -21.45 2.12
CA GLY A 232 -10.91 -22.12 0.92
C GLY A 232 -11.25 -21.19 -0.26
N ARG A 233 -10.79 -19.94 -0.24
CA ARG A 233 -11.04 -18.95 -1.29
C ARG A 233 -9.87 -17.99 -1.52
N LEU A 234 -9.86 -17.35 -2.66
CA LEU A 234 -9.00 -16.19 -2.89
C LEU A 234 -9.56 -14.95 -2.19
N GLY A 235 -8.75 -13.91 -2.06
CA GLY A 235 -9.20 -12.61 -1.59
C GLY A 235 -10.09 -11.92 -2.64
N ASP A 236 -11.00 -11.08 -2.15
CA ASP A 236 -11.91 -10.27 -2.97
C ASP A 236 -11.78 -8.76 -2.68
N ASP A 237 -12.65 -7.96 -3.28
CA ASP A 237 -12.58 -6.50 -3.23
C ASP A 237 -12.92 -5.91 -1.83
N GLU A 238 -13.42 -6.71 -0.90
CA GLU A 238 -13.79 -6.25 0.45
C GLU A 238 -12.75 -6.63 1.52
N ASP A 239 -11.92 -7.64 1.26
CA ASP A 239 -11.04 -8.23 2.28
C ASP A 239 -9.98 -7.27 2.81
N LEU A 240 -9.57 -6.25 2.05
CA LEU A 240 -8.58 -5.27 2.48
C LEU A 240 -9.19 -4.02 3.13
N LYS A 241 -10.49 -3.74 2.93
CA LYS A 241 -11.17 -2.50 3.37
C LYS A 241 -10.96 -2.20 4.84
N GLY A 242 -11.31 -3.15 5.70
CA GLY A 242 -11.23 -2.97 7.15
C GLY A 242 -9.83 -2.63 7.64
N LEU A 243 -8.82 -3.34 7.14
CA LEU A 243 -7.43 -3.13 7.53
C LEU A 243 -6.86 -1.82 6.97
N CYS A 244 -7.20 -1.49 5.73
CA CYS A 244 -6.79 -0.24 5.08
C CYS A 244 -7.27 0.97 5.89
N VAL A 245 -8.56 1.03 6.20
CA VAL A 245 -9.16 2.14 6.96
C VAL A 245 -8.66 2.15 8.41
N LEU A 246 -8.44 0.99 9.03
CA LEU A 246 -7.81 0.91 10.36
C LEU A 246 -6.45 1.59 10.39
N TYR A 247 -5.56 1.27 9.44
CA TYR A 247 -4.21 1.84 9.40
C TYR A 247 -4.20 3.33 8.99
N ALA A 248 -5.17 3.77 8.20
CA ALA A 248 -5.31 5.15 7.74
C ALA A 248 -5.90 6.10 8.79
N SER A 249 -6.71 5.57 9.70
CA SER A 249 -7.56 6.34 10.62
C SER A 249 -6.99 6.46 12.04
N ASP A 250 -7.71 7.19 12.88
CA ASP A 250 -7.38 7.30 14.30
C ASP A 250 -7.71 6.02 15.10
N ALA A 251 -8.44 5.07 14.52
CA ALA A 251 -8.61 3.74 15.09
C ALA A 251 -7.25 3.01 15.20
N GLY A 252 -6.35 3.24 14.23
CA GLY A 252 -5.01 2.69 14.19
C GLY A 252 -3.92 3.58 14.79
N LYS A 253 -4.21 4.70 15.44
CA LYS A 253 -3.23 5.70 15.88
C LYS A 253 -2.15 5.20 16.85
N HIS A 254 -2.34 4.05 17.45
CA HIS A 254 -1.36 3.40 18.34
C HIS A 254 -0.75 2.13 17.74
N ILE A 255 -0.92 1.93 16.42
CA ILE A 255 -0.37 0.82 15.66
C ILE A 255 0.70 1.39 14.72
N THR A 256 1.97 1.04 14.93
CA THR A 256 3.08 1.42 14.05
C THR A 256 4.14 0.33 13.99
N GLY A 257 4.87 0.24 12.88
CA GLY A 257 5.88 -0.79 12.63
C GLY A 257 5.30 -2.19 12.45
N GLN A 258 3.98 -2.33 12.29
CA GLN A 258 3.33 -3.63 12.20
C GLN A 258 3.05 -4.02 10.75
N TRP A 259 2.89 -5.31 10.53
CA TRP A 259 2.42 -5.89 9.29
C TRP A 259 1.34 -6.93 9.60
N LEU A 260 0.37 -7.04 8.70
CA LEU A 260 -0.68 -8.06 8.82
C LEU A 260 -0.89 -8.73 7.46
N ALA A 261 -0.88 -10.07 7.48
CA ALA A 261 -1.26 -10.86 6.33
C ALA A 261 -2.79 -10.88 6.19
N VAL A 262 -3.27 -10.63 4.97
CA VAL A 262 -4.67 -10.79 4.57
C VAL A 262 -4.68 -11.79 3.42
N ASP A 263 -4.71 -13.08 3.77
CA ASP A 263 -4.35 -14.17 2.86
C ASP A 263 -5.19 -15.44 3.04
N GLY A 264 -6.27 -15.35 3.78
CA GLY A 264 -7.10 -16.52 4.09
C GLY A 264 -6.41 -17.58 4.95
N GLY A 265 -5.28 -17.23 5.59
CA GLY A 265 -4.51 -18.11 6.46
C GLY A 265 -3.35 -18.83 5.77
N VAL A 266 -3.07 -18.57 4.49
CA VAL A 266 -2.00 -19.25 3.72
C VAL A 266 -0.66 -19.18 4.43
N SER A 267 -0.23 -18.00 4.91
CA SER A 267 1.07 -17.82 5.56
C SER A 267 1.15 -18.39 6.98
N SER A 268 0.03 -18.86 7.54
CA SER A 268 -0.05 -19.44 8.88
C SER A 268 0.01 -20.97 8.89
N VAL A 269 -0.02 -21.60 7.73
CA VAL A 269 0.05 -23.08 7.61
C VAL A 269 1.48 -23.52 7.83
N ALA A 270 1.70 -24.32 8.88
CA ALA A 270 3.01 -24.93 9.15
C ALA A 270 3.27 -26.11 8.20
N GLY A 271 4.39 -26.12 7.48
CA GLY A 271 4.82 -27.25 6.65
C GLY A 271 4.11 -27.37 5.30
N GLY A 272 3.55 -26.25 4.77
CA GLY A 272 3.02 -26.19 3.41
C GLY A 272 4.10 -26.04 2.37
#